data_e94774bc75fd347e13deed31f5dc0626
#
_entry.id   e94774bc75fd347e13deed31f5dc0626
#
_cell.length_a   1.000
_cell.length_b   1.000
_cell.length_c   1.000
_cell.angle_alpha   90.00
_cell.angle_beta   90.00
_cell.angle_gamma   90.00
#
_symmetry.space_group_name_H-M   'P 1'
#
loop_
_entity.id
_entity.type
_entity.pdbx_description
1 polymer ?
#
loop_
_entity_poly.entity_id
_entity_poly.type
_entity_poly.pdbx_seq_one_letter_code
_entity_poly.pdbx_strand_id
1 'polypeptide(L)'
;MKNNYRFLALTSTLVFIIIACQLGTPTSNPTTDIGLTQTALAMTLTAVSNNQQPLASPTITPQIEIPPTQELTPSTEDIQKKIDSSNILIYEDVAGYPSLLPYVRKALESIGGHHQYVADAMGTFLNYLMSDTKWDLIIVSAEVRGAISGDYWTLITDQVDNNVALVAEVWYLDKISRGKIAPFLEKCGIDVQKDWGRSANANPVEYEMYWVEPDSPVFNTPNQVDSFRASSYDVWQGGDAGDFINLTEGSHSVILASHIRDAKQDYGLITSCLDGRVILQTFSSHDYSRNNGQDMMDLWENYIIYALTNHFMVVP
;
A
#
# COMPACT_ATOMS: atom_id res chain seq x y z
N MET A 1 -43.20 -49.99 -13.48
CA MET A 1 -42.41 -49.62 -14.67
C MET A 1 -40.97 -49.40 -14.19
N LYS A 2 -40.05 -50.30 -14.57
CA LYS A 2 -38.63 -50.30 -14.15
C LYS A 2 -37.85 -49.57 -15.24
N ASN A 3 -37.16 -48.49 -14.90
CA ASN A 3 -36.19 -47.84 -15.79
C ASN A 3 -34.77 -48.18 -15.33
N ASN A 4 -34.10 -48.96 -16.16
CA ASN A 4 -32.70 -49.32 -16.03
C ASN A 4 -31.84 -48.23 -16.64
N TYR A 5 -31.00 -47.58 -15.87
CA TYR A 5 -29.90 -46.71 -16.38
C TYR A 5 -28.63 -47.55 -16.49
N ARG A 6 -28.16 -47.69 -17.72
CA ARG A 6 -26.91 -48.36 -18.08
C ARG A 6 -25.74 -47.39 -17.78
N PHE A 7 -24.85 -47.81 -16.93
CA PHE A 7 -23.55 -47.18 -16.72
C PHE A 7 -22.65 -47.41 -17.94
N LEU A 8 -22.23 -46.35 -18.59
CA LEU A 8 -21.14 -46.36 -19.56
C LEU A 8 -19.84 -46.02 -18.81
N ALA A 9 -18.98 -47.02 -18.66
CA ALA A 9 -17.62 -46.83 -18.17
C ALA A 9 -16.73 -46.37 -19.32
N LEU A 10 -16.24 -45.13 -19.27
CA LEU A 10 -15.18 -44.64 -20.14
C LEU A 10 -13.83 -44.87 -19.43
N THR A 11 -13.09 -45.84 -19.94
CA THR A 11 -11.69 -46.07 -19.57
C THR A 11 -10.82 -45.03 -20.27
N SER A 12 -10.27 -44.08 -19.49
CA SER A 12 -9.26 -43.11 -19.95
C SER A 12 -7.87 -43.73 -19.85
N THR A 13 -7.25 -43.90 -20.98
CA THR A 13 -5.89 -44.44 -21.11
C THR A 13 -4.91 -43.32 -20.79
N LEU A 14 -4.17 -43.45 -19.68
CA LEU A 14 -3.12 -42.54 -19.27
C LEU A 14 -1.83 -42.87 -20.03
N VAL A 15 -1.40 -41.99 -20.91
CA VAL A 15 -0.09 -42.10 -21.59
C VAL A 15 0.97 -41.39 -20.75
N PHE A 16 1.85 -42.16 -20.14
CA PHE A 16 3.06 -41.63 -19.48
C PHE A 16 4.16 -41.34 -20.51
N ILE A 17 4.51 -40.08 -20.70
CA ILE A 17 5.71 -39.68 -21.41
C ILE A 17 6.83 -39.52 -20.38
N ILE A 18 7.78 -40.43 -20.37
CA ILE A 18 9.00 -40.32 -19.57
C ILE A 18 10.01 -39.51 -20.37
N ILE A 19 10.31 -38.31 -19.96
CA ILE A 19 11.44 -37.53 -20.47
C ILE A 19 12.64 -37.79 -19.52
N ALA A 20 13.63 -38.48 -20.01
CA ALA A 20 14.90 -38.70 -19.33
C ALA A 20 15.72 -37.41 -19.34
N CYS A 21 15.96 -36.80 -18.19
CA CYS A 21 16.94 -35.73 -18.01
C CYS A 21 18.33 -36.33 -17.94
N GLN A 22 19.20 -35.93 -18.88
CA GLN A 22 20.63 -36.22 -18.85
C GLN A 22 21.30 -35.43 -17.72
N LEU A 23 21.97 -36.14 -16.84
CA LEU A 23 22.86 -35.58 -15.84
C LEU A 23 24.12 -35.00 -16.53
N GLY A 24 24.25 -33.68 -16.51
CA GLY A 24 25.51 -32.99 -16.82
C GLY A 24 26.41 -32.95 -15.58
N THR A 25 27.63 -33.48 -15.71
CA THR A 25 28.67 -33.42 -14.70
C THR A 25 29.18 -32.01 -14.45
N PRO A 26 29.49 -31.60 -13.20
CA PRO A 26 30.06 -30.30 -12.93
C PRO A 26 31.54 -30.25 -13.28
N THR A 27 31.92 -29.35 -14.17
CA THR A 27 33.30 -28.96 -14.42
C THR A 27 33.77 -27.97 -13.35
N SER A 28 34.95 -28.26 -12.81
CA SER A 28 35.69 -27.53 -11.80
C SER A 28 36.00 -26.08 -12.18
N ASN A 29 35.77 -25.14 -11.24
CA ASN A 29 36.20 -23.76 -11.29
C ASN A 29 37.72 -23.59 -11.29
N PRO A 30 38.28 -22.66 -12.06
CA PRO A 30 39.57 -22.08 -11.73
C PRO A 30 39.38 -20.89 -10.79
N THR A 31 40.05 -20.96 -9.66
CA THR A 31 40.26 -19.90 -8.69
C THR A 31 40.99 -18.73 -9.34
N THR A 32 40.37 -17.59 -9.47
CA THR A 32 41.08 -16.37 -9.85
C THR A 32 41.22 -15.50 -8.60
N ASP A 33 42.45 -15.41 -8.14
CA ASP A 33 42.94 -14.56 -7.07
C ASP A 33 42.87 -13.12 -7.56
N ILE A 34 41.98 -12.28 -6.97
CA ILE A 34 41.95 -10.85 -7.27
C ILE A 34 42.57 -10.14 -6.08
N GLY A 35 43.81 -9.72 -6.28
CA GLY A 35 44.58 -8.92 -5.36
C GLY A 35 43.91 -7.60 -5.02
N LEU A 36 43.89 -7.32 -3.73
CA LEU A 36 43.51 -6.05 -3.13
C LEU A 36 44.43 -4.93 -3.63
N THR A 37 43.94 -4.04 -4.47
CA THR A 37 44.63 -2.78 -4.79
C THR A 37 44.06 -1.71 -3.85
N GLN A 38 44.81 -1.44 -2.77
CA GLN A 38 44.61 -0.27 -1.92
C GLN A 38 45.08 0.96 -2.68
N THR A 39 44.18 1.82 -3.09
CA THR A 39 44.51 3.14 -3.62
C THR A 39 44.54 4.12 -2.44
N ALA A 40 45.76 4.46 -1.98
CA ALA A 40 45.97 5.51 -0.99
C ALA A 40 45.68 6.87 -1.63
N LEU A 41 44.70 7.60 -1.10
CA LEU A 41 44.43 8.99 -1.46
C LEU A 41 45.38 9.89 -0.70
N ALA A 42 46.42 10.41 -1.37
CA ALA A 42 47.31 11.41 -0.81
C ALA A 42 46.62 12.76 -0.75
N MET A 43 46.37 13.28 0.45
CA MET A 43 45.94 14.66 0.66
C MET A 43 47.11 15.61 0.42
N THR A 44 47.04 16.40 -0.64
CA THR A 44 47.99 17.49 -0.91
C THR A 44 47.51 18.72 -0.13
N LEU A 45 48.18 19.03 0.98
CA LEU A 45 48.01 20.29 1.68
C LEU A 45 48.81 21.38 0.92
N THR A 46 48.10 22.26 0.21
CA THR A 46 48.70 23.45 -0.36
C THR A 46 48.65 24.56 0.67
N ALA A 47 49.84 24.94 1.16
CA ALA A 47 50.00 26.11 2.00
C ALA A 47 49.76 27.39 1.18
N VAL A 48 48.74 28.15 1.54
CA VAL A 48 48.49 29.49 0.98
C VAL A 48 49.27 30.50 1.80
N SER A 49 50.26 31.10 1.15
CA SER A 49 51.10 32.19 1.65
C SER A 49 50.26 33.44 1.92
N ASN A 50 50.39 33.98 3.11
CA ASN A 50 49.81 35.27 3.53
C ASN A 50 50.38 36.43 2.69
N ASN A 51 49.56 37.02 1.83
CA ASN A 51 49.76 38.38 1.36
C ASN A 51 48.72 39.27 2.05
N GLN A 52 49.16 40.02 3.07
CA GLN A 52 48.35 41.06 3.69
C GLN A 52 48.26 42.27 2.76
N GLN A 53 47.08 42.49 2.20
CA GLN A 53 46.68 43.71 1.52
C GLN A 53 45.88 44.58 2.49
N PRO A 54 46.04 45.92 2.54
CA PRO A 54 45.37 46.78 3.52
C PRO A 54 43.84 46.72 3.39
N LEU A 55 43.17 46.56 4.51
CA LEU A 55 41.71 46.55 4.62
C LEU A 55 41.14 47.89 4.15
N ALA A 56 40.38 47.86 3.07
CA ALA A 56 39.41 48.91 2.79
C ALA A 56 38.26 48.79 3.79
N SER A 57 37.89 49.95 4.38
CA SER A 57 36.81 50.07 5.37
C SER A 57 35.50 49.54 4.76
N PRO A 58 34.76 48.66 5.45
CA PRO A 58 33.49 48.14 4.88
C PRO A 58 32.44 49.24 4.88
N THR A 59 31.97 49.61 3.68
CA THR A 59 30.77 50.40 3.51
C THR A 59 29.59 49.53 3.95
N ILE A 60 28.97 49.86 5.08
CA ILE A 60 27.77 49.19 5.59
C ILE A 60 26.62 49.55 4.66
N THR A 61 26.33 48.69 3.69
CA THR A 61 25.07 48.72 2.95
C THR A 61 23.99 48.22 3.91
N PRO A 62 22.90 48.98 4.14
CA PRO A 62 21.81 48.48 4.97
C PRO A 62 21.23 47.22 4.34
N GLN A 63 21.44 46.08 5.00
CA GLN A 63 20.85 44.82 4.65
C GLN A 63 19.35 44.93 5.00
N ILE A 64 18.50 45.03 3.97
CA ILE A 64 17.05 44.92 4.16
C ILE A 64 16.80 43.48 4.59
N GLU A 65 16.60 43.28 5.88
CA GLU A 65 16.06 42.01 6.37
C GLU A 65 14.66 41.83 5.80
N ILE A 66 14.55 40.98 4.77
CA ILE A 66 13.25 40.50 4.29
C ILE A 66 12.75 39.58 5.42
N PRO A 67 11.62 39.91 6.08
CA PRO A 67 11.07 39.01 7.09
C PRO A 67 10.88 37.62 6.46
N PRO A 68 11.18 36.53 7.18
CA PRO A 68 10.90 35.20 6.65
C PRO A 68 9.40 35.12 6.32
N THR A 69 9.11 34.82 5.07
CA THR A 69 7.75 34.51 4.63
C THR A 69 7.30 33.31 5.46
N GLN A 70 6.43 33.53 6.44
CA GLN A 70 5.80 32.45 7.14
C GLN A 70 4.94 31.69 6.11
N GLU A 71 5.37 30.49 5.71
CA GLU A 71 4.48 29.53 5.09
C GLU A 71 3.32 29.28 6.06
N LEU A 72 2.16 29.79 5.73
CA LEU A 72 0.93 29.58 6.51
C LEU A 72 0.54 28.11 6.35
N THR A 73 0.77 27.31 7.38
CA THR A 73 0.21 25.95 7.45
C THR A 73 -1.32 26.09 7.34
N PRO A 74 -1.98 25.36 6.42
CA PRO A 74 -3.43 25.45 6.24
C PRO A 74 -4.16 25.17 7.58
N SER A 75 -5.22 25.91 7.84
CA SER A 75 -6.05 25.64 9.01
C SER A 75 -6.86 24.35 8.82
N THR A 76 -7.29 23.74 9.92
CA THR A 76 -8.16 22.55 9.88
C THR A 76 -9.44 22.82 9.08
N GLU A 77 -10.00 24.03 9.19
CA GLU A 77 -11.19 24.42 8.44
C GLU A 77 -10.92 24.51 6.93
N ASP A 78 -9.76 24.99 6.53
CA ASP A 78 -9.38 25.06 5.12
C ASP A 78 -9.17 23.66 4.53
N ILE A 79 -8.56 22.74 5.30
CA ILE A 79 -8.40 21.33 4.89
C ILE A 79 -9.78 20.67 4.74
N GLN A 80 -10.70 20.87 5.68
CA GLN A 80 -12.05 20.30 5.58
C GLN A 80 -12.79 20.79 4.34
N LYS A 81 -12.71 22.09 4.00
CA LYS A 81 -13.30 22.63 2.75
C LYS A 81 -12.71 21.99 1.50
N LYS A 82 -11.41 21.68 1.50
CA LYS A 82 -10.76 20.97 0.40
C LYS A 82 -11.24 19.53 0.30
N ILE A 83 -11.37 18.82 1.43
CA ILE A 83 -11.95 17.47 1.48
C ILE A 83 -13.37 17.48 0.91
N ASP A 84 -14.21 18.44 1.32
CA ASP A 84 -15.59 18.57 0.86
C ASP A 84 -15.72 18.89 -0.64
N SER A 85 -14.64 19.29 -1.30
CA SER A 85 -14.58 19.57 -2.75
C SER A 85 -13.65 18.65 -3.54
N SER A 86 -13.09 17.63 -2.88
CA SER A 86 -12.11 16.72 -3.49
C SER A 86 -12.70 15.88 -4.61
N ASN A 87 -11.85 15.51 -5.59
CA ASN A 87 -12.16 14.57 -6.66
C ASN A 87 -11.61 13.19 -6.29
N ILE A 88 -12.49 12.21 -6.11
CA ILE A 88 -12.13 10.85 -5.67
C ILE A 88 -12.50 9.84 -6.75
N LEU A 89 -11.53 9.07 -7.23
CA LEU A 89 -11.74 7.95 -8.15
C LEU A 89 -11.77 6.63 -7.38
N ILE A 90 -12.82 5.83 -7.52
CA ILE A 90 -13.04 4.64 -6.73
C ILE A 90 -13.24 3.40 -7.63
N TYR A 91 -12.38 2.40 -7.45
CA TYR A 91 -12.56 1.03 -7.88
C TYR A 91 -12.83 0.15 -6.66
N GLU A 92 -13.99 -0.52 -6.63
CA GLU A 92 -14.40 -1.44 -5.56
C GLU A 92 -15.11 -2.63 -6.22
N ASP A 93 -14.48 -3.80 -6.24
CA ASP A 93 -14.86 -4.90 -7.12
C ASP A 93 -15.87 -5.90 -6.52
N VAL A 94 -16.63 -5.46 -5.55
CA VAL A 94 -17.71 -6.26 -4.92
C VAL A 94 -19.01 -6.29 -5.72
N ALA A 95 -19.09 -5.56 -6.84
CA ALA A 95 -20.26 -5.56 -7.70
C ALA A 95 -20.53 -6.96 -8.27
N GLY A 96 -21.79 -7.40 -8.22
CA GLY A 96 -22.17 -8.76 -8.62
C GLY A 96 -22.11 -9.80 -7.49
N TYR A 97 -21.65 -9.43 -6.31
CA TYR A 97 -21.63 -10.26 -5.10
C TYR A 97 -22.56 -9.68 -4.03
N PRO A 98 -23.88 -9.94 -4.09
CA PRO A 98 -24.86 -9.27 -3.23
C PRO A 98 -24.72 -9.60 -1.74
N SER A 99 -23.92 -10.61 -1.39
CA SER A 99 -23.58 -10.94 0.00
C SER A 99 -22.44 -10.11 0.58
N LEU A 100 -21.71 -9.38 -0.27
CA LEU A 100 -20.61 -8.54 0.15
C LEU A 100 -21.08 -7.08 0.32
N LEU A 101 -20.55 -6.42 1.35
CA LEU A 101 -20.86 -5.01 1.62
C LEU A 101 -19.85 -4.13 0.85
N PRO A 102 -20.31 -3.11 0.12
CA PRO A 102 -19.43 -2.12 -0.49
C PRO A 102 -18.95 -1.14 0.57
N TYR A 103 -17.91 -1.51 1.33
CA TYR A 103 -17.40 -0.75 2.47
C TYR A 103 -16.96 0.65 2.08
N VAL A 104 -16.20 0.76 0.97
CA VAL A 104 -15.70 2.06 0.48
C VAL A 104 -16.84 2.98 0.10
N ARG A 105 -17.80 2.48 -0.70
CA ARG A 105 -18.95 3.26 -1.11
C ARG A 105 -19.76 3.74 0.09
N LYS A 106 -19.92 2.88 1.12
CA LYS A 106 -20.65 3.25 2.33
C LYS A 106 -19.91 4.26 3.19
N ALA A 107 -18.60 4.13 3.34
CA ALA A 107 -17.77 5.10 4.04
C ALA A 107 -17.83 6.48 3.36
N LEU A 108 -17.93 6.52 2.03
CA LEU A 108 -18.04 7.77 1.28
C LEU A 108 -19.40 8.48 1.44
N GLU A 109 -20.45 7.80 1.95
CA GLU A 109 -21.75 8.45 2.20
C GLU A 109 -21.65 9.59 3.24
N SER A 110 -20.67 9.53 4.14
CA SER A 110 -20.40 10.56 5.17
C SER A 110 -19.38 11.62 4.73
N ILE A 111 -18.66 11.38 3.61
CA ILE A 111 -17.59 12.25 3.14
C ILE A 111 -18.08 13.09 1.96
N GLY A 112 -17.81 14.39 2.00
CA GLY A 112 -18.07 15.31 0.90
C GLY A 112 -17.17 15.03 -0.32
N GLY A 113 -17.36 15.80 -1.41
CA GLY A 113 -16.55 15.73 -2.60
C GLY A 113 -17.25 15.15 -3.82
N HIS A 114 -16.48 15.02 -4.90
CA HIS A 114 -16.96 14.48 -6.17
C HIS A 114 -16.47 13.04 -6.32
N HIS A 115 -17.36 12.08 -6.17
CA HIS A 115 -17.03 10.66 -6.18
C HIS A 115 -17.29 10.04 -7.55
N GLN A 116 -16.24 9.60 -8.23
CA GLN A 116 -16.33 8.80 -9.45
C GLN A 116 -16.22 7.31 -9.09
N TYR A 117 -17.33 6.71 -8.74
CA TYR A 117 -17.43 5.29 -8.40
C TYR A 117 -17.62 4.46 -9.67
N VAL A 118 -16.68 3.57 -9.95
CA VAL A 118 -16.70 2.73 -11.17
C VAL A 118 -17.02 1.25 -10.88
N ALA A 119 -17.28 0.90 -9.61
CA ALA A 119 -17.51 -0.48 -9.18
C ALA A 119 -16.37 -1.40 -9.69
N ASP A 120 -16.71 -2.54 -10.31
CA ASP A 120 -15.76 -3.52 -10.88
C ASP A 120 -15.35 -3.24 -12.33
N ALA A 121 -15.73 -2.08 -12.88
CA ALA A 121 -15.49 -1.75 -14.28
C ALA A 121 -14.04 -1.31 -14.55
N MET A 122 -13.10 -2.27 -14.56
CA MET A 122 -11.66 -2.02 -14.73
C MET A 122 -11.34 -1.16 -15.97
N GLY A 123 -11.99 -1.38 -17.11
CA GLY A 123 -11.78 -0.58 -18.32
C GLY A 123 -12.16 0.89 -18.12
N THR A 124 -13.22 1.16 -17.37
CA THR A 124 -13.63 2.53 -17.02
C THR A 124 -12.65 3.15 -16.04
N PHE A 125 -12.17 2.38 -15.05
CA PHE A 125 -11.12 2.83 -14.12
C PHE A 125 -9.85 3.28 -14.85
N LEU A 126 -9.35 2.45 -15.78
CA LEU A 126 -8.18 2.78 -16.60
C LEU A 126 -8.40 4.05 -17.42
N ASN A 127 -9.57 4.22 -18.02
CA ASN A 127 -9.88 5.43 -18.80
C ASN A 127 -9.83 6.69 -17.92
N TYR A 128 -10.31 6.63 -16.68
CA TYR A 128 -10.24 7.76 -15.75
C TYR A 128 -8.80 8.02 -15.26
N LEU A 129 -8.00 6.98 -15.02
CA LEU A 129 -6.59 7.14 -14.67
C LEU A 129 -5.77 7.82 -15.78
N MET A 130 -6.13 7.58 -17.05
CA MET A 130 -5.49 8.18 -18.24
C MET A 130 -6.10 9.52 -18.66
N SER A 131 -7.18 9.96 -18.01
CA SER A 131 -7.83 11.22 -18.38
C SER A 131 -7.08 12.44 -17.83
N ASP A 132 -7.44 13.64 -18.33
CA ASP A 132 -6.93 14.91 -17.82
C ASP A 132 -7.54 15.31 -16.46
N THR A 133 -8.43 14.49 -15.89
CA THR A 133 -9.07 14.75 -14.60
C THR A 133 -8.00 14.78 -13.51
N LYS A 134 -8.02 15.83 -12.70
CA LYS A 134 -7.15 15.93 -11.52
C LYS A 134 -7.84 15.24 -10.35
N TRP A 135 -7.25 14.14 -9.91
CA TRP A 135 -7.71 13.39 -8.75
C TRP A 135 -6.95 13.86 -7.51
N ASP A 136 -7.66 13.99 -6.40
CA ASP A 136 -7.06 14.22 -5.09
C ASP A 136 -6.81 12.91 -4.38
N LEU A 137 -7.68 11.90 -4.62
CA LEU A 137 -7.56 10.57 -4.04
C LEU A 137 -7.97 9.49 -5.07
N ILE A 138 -7.22 8.42 -5.09
CA ILE A 138 -7.57 7.17 -5.77
C ILE A 138 -7.81 6.11 -4.69
N ILE A 139 -8.89 5.33 -4.83
CA ILE A 139 -9.20 4.20 -3.96
C ILE A 139 -9.28 2.93 -4.78
N VAL A 140 -8.58 1.89 -4.33
CA VAL A 140 -8.64 0.54 -4.89
C VAL A 140 -8.98 -0.44 -3.78
N SER A 141 -10.19 -1.00 -3.84
CA SER A 141 -10.59 -2.12 -2.99
C SER A 141 -10.83 -3.33 -3.90
N ALA A 142 -9.83 -4.22 -3.93
CA ALA A 142 -9.82 -5.40 -4.80
C ALA A 142 -10.12 -6.66 -3.97
N GLU A 143 -11.34 -6.75 -3.46
CA GLU A 143 -11.81 -7.80 -2.55
C GLU A 143 -12.07 -9.13 -3.25
N VAL A 144 -12.64 -9.08 -4.45
CA VAL A 144 -13.19 -10.26 -5.14
C VAL A 144 -12.24 -10.76 -6.20
N ARG A 145 -11.61 -9.85 -6.92
CA ARG A 145 -10.69 -10.20 -8.00
C ARG A 145 -9.27 -10.39 -7.48
N GLY A 146 -9.03 -11.54 -6.90
CA GLY A 146 -7.68 -11.94 -6.54
C GLY A 146 -6.71 -11.80 -7.71
N ALA A 147 -5.51 -11.34 -7.45
CA ALA A 147 -4.44 -11.18 -8.43
C ALA A 147 -4.76 -10.16 -9.55
N ILE A 148 -5.43 -9.05 -9.23
CA ILE A 148 -5.50 -7.93 -10.17
C ILE A 148 -4.08 -7.39 -10.39
N SER A 149 -3.55 -7.64 -11.57
CA SER A 149 -2.24 -7.21 -12.00
C SER A 149 -2.36 -6.42 -13.31
N GLY A 150 -1.30 -5.74 -13.68
CA GLY A 150 -1.24 -5.09 -14.98
C GLY A 150 -1.05 -3.58 -14.95
N ASP A 151 -1.39 -2.95 -16.07
CA ASP A 151 -1.00 -1.56 -16.34
C ASP A 151 -1.65 -0.55 -15.39
N TYR A 152 -2.76 -0.89 -14.75
CA TYR A 152 -3.39 0.02 -13.80
C TYR A 152 -2.46 0.39 -12.62
N TRP A 153 -1.59 -0.52 -12.15
CA TRP A 153 -0.60 -0.20 -11.14
C TRP A 153 0.47 0.77 -11.63
N THR A 154 0.85 0.69 -12.91
CA THR A 154 1.74 1.69 -13.51
C THR A 154 1.08 3.07 -13.48
N LEU A 155 -0.19 3.15 -13.92
CA LEU A 155 -0.94 4.41 -13.93
C LEU A 155 -1.18 4.96 -12.52
N ILE A 156 -1.47 4.11 -11.53
CA ILE A 156 -1.58 4.53 -10.13
C ILE A 156 -0.25 5.08 -9.62
N THR A 157 0.87 4.41 -9.91
CA THR A 157 2.19 4.87 -9.50
C THR A 157 2.49 6.26 -10.09
N ASP A 158 2.15 6.48 -11.37
CA ASP A 158 2.29 7.78 -12.03
C ASP A 158 1.44 8.87 -11.35
N GLN A 159 0.21 8.54 -10.92
CA GLN A 159 -0.66 9.47 -10.20
C GLN A 159 -0.08 9.80 -8.80
N VAL A 160 0.41 8.79 -8.08
CA VAL A 160 1.07 8.97 -6.77
C VAL A 160 2.34 9.82 -6.90
N ASP A 161 3.10 9.68 -8.01
CA ASP A 161 4.25 10.52 -8.33
C ASP A 161 3.87 12.00 -8.56
N ASN A 162 2.65 12.23 -9.03
CA ASN A 162 2.04 13.56 -9.15
C ASN A 162 1.33 14.01 -7.87
N ASN A 163 1.67 13.44 -6.73
CA ASN A 163 1.15 13.73 -5.40
C ASN A 163 -0.31 13.34 -5.13
N VAL A 164 -0.98 12.60 -5.99
CA VAL A 164 -2.32 12.07 -5.71
C VAL A 164 -2.25 11.12 -4.52
N ALA A 165 -3.20 11.21 -3.60
CA ALA A 165 -3.32 10.28 -2.49
C ALA A 165 -3.85 8.90 -2.96
N LEU A 166 -3.52 7.85 -2.20
CA LEU A 166 -3.97 6.50 -2.49
C LEU A 166 -4.41 5.77 -1.23
N VAL A 167 -5.57 5.12 -1.28
CA VAL A 167 -5.97 4.08 -0.33
C VAL A 167 -6.17 2.79 -1.10
N ALA A 168 -5.40 1.76 -0.77
CA ALA A 168 -5.44 0.49 -1.50
C ALA A 168 -5.59 -0.69 -0.55
N GLU A 169 -6.51 -1.60 -0.90
CA GLU A 169 -6.62 -2.93 -0.33
C GLU A 169 -6.14 -3.95 -1.35
N VAL A 170 -5.11 -4.72 -0.98
CA VAL A 170 -4.46 -5.73 -1.84
C VAL A 170 -4.08 -6.94 -0.99
N TRP A 171 -5.02 -7.85 -0.75
CA TRP A 171 -4.82 -9.03 0.10
C TRP A 171 -4.06 -10.19 -0.58
N TYR A 172 -3.77 -10.07 -1.88
CA TYR A 172 -3.02 -11.03 -2.72
C TYR A 172 -1.69 -10.43 -3.22
N LEU A 173 -1.06 -9.60 -2.42
CA LEU A 173 0.15 -8.86 -2.79
C LEU A 173 1.32 -9.79 -3.14
N ASP A 174 1.40 -10.97 -2.51
CA ASP A 174 2.38 -12.03 -2.80
C ASP A 174 2.34 -12.48 -4.27
N LYS A 175 1.15 -12.51 -4.89
CA LYS A 175 0.97 -12.92 -6.30
C LYS A 175 1.45 -11.86 -7.29
N ILE A 176 1.37 -10.58 -6.92
CA ILE A 176 1.60 -9.47 -7.87
C ILE A 176 2.81 -8.59 -7.53
N SER A 177 3.43 -8.75 -6.37
CA SER A 177 4.50 -7.88 -5.85
C SER A 177 5.69 -7.71 -6.78
N ARG A 178 5.98 -8.70 -7.63
CA ARG A 178 7.06 -8.64 -8.64
C ARG A 178 6.58 -8.11 -10.00
N GLY A 179 5.31 -7.72 -10.09
CA GLY A 179 4.68 -7.22 -11.31
C GLY A 179 4.74 -5.70 -11.43
N LYS A 180 3.71 -5.13 -12.04
CA LYS A 180 3.59 -3.68 -12.28
C LYS A 180 3.43 -2.85 -11.00
N ILE A 181 3.08 -3.47 -9.87
CA ILE A 181 3.02 -2.82 -8.55
C ILE A 181 4.41 -2.62 -7.93
N ALA A 182 5.45 -3.35 -8.37
CA ALA A 182 6.78 -3.31 -7.75
C ALA A 182 7.37 -1.90 -7.59
N PRO A 183 7.32 -0.99 -8.58
CA PRO A 183 7.81 0.38 -8.42
C PRO A 183 7.08 1.17 -7.32
N PHE A 184 5.78 0.93 -7.15
CA PHE A 184 4.99 1.54 -6.07
C PHE A 184 5.44 1.01 -4.69
N LEU A 185 5.64 -0.30 -4.55
CA LEU A 185 6.12 -0.90 -3.30
C LEU A 185 7.52 -0.41 -2.94
N GLU A 186 8.43 -0.35 -3.93
CA GLU A 186 9.79 0.20 -3.75
C GLU A 186 9.75 1.65 -3.26
N LYS A 187 8.88 2.49 -3.85
CA LYS A 187 8.69 3.88 -3.43
C LYS A 187 8.22 3.99 -1.98
N CYS A 188 7.34 3.11 -1.53
CA CYS A 188 6.90 3.02 -0.15
C CYS A 188 7.91 2.29 0.77
N GLY A 189 8.99 1.73 0.22
CA GLY A 189 9.94 0.94 1.01
C GLY A 189 9.27 -0.26 1.68
N ILE A 190 8.45 -1.00 0.91
CA ILE A 190 7.67 -2.15 1.37
C ILE A 190 8.07 -3.38 0.58
N ASP A 191 8.34 -4.48 1.28
CA ASP A 191 8.50 -5.81 0.73
C ASP A 191 7.42 -6.77 1.24
N VAL A 192 7.02 -7.72 0.40
CA VAL A 192 6.17 -8.83 0.83
C VAL A 192 7.01 -9.82 1.63
N GLN A 193 6.61 -10.04 2.89
CA GLN A 193 7.30 -10.96 3.78
C GLN A 193 6.88 -12.41 3.53
N LYS A 194 5.59 -12.67 3.54
CA LYS A 194 4.99 -13.98 3.25
C LYS A 194 3.48 -13.90 3.10
N ASP A 195 2.92 -14.88 2.43
CA ASP A 195 1.49 -15.17 2.37
C ASP A 195 0.95 -15.50 3.79
N TRP A 196 -0.19 -14.90 4.13
CA TRP A 196 -0.96 -15.18 5.34
C TRP A 196 -2.09 -16.16 5.03
N GLY A 197 -1.68 -17.35 4.58
CA GLY A 197 -2.61 -18.42 4.24
C GLY A 197 -3.41 -18.90 5.45
N ARG A 198 -4.62 -19.33 5.20
CA ARG A 198 -5.58 -19.80 6.18
C ARG A 198 -5.83 -21.29 6.06
N SER A 199 -5.82 -22.03 7.16
CA SER A 199 -6.25 -23.42 7.17
C SER A 199 -7.72 -23.52 7.59
N ALA A 200 -8.43 -24.55 7.11
CA ALA A 200 -9.84 -24.79 7.45
C ALA A 200 -10.08 -25.03 8.96
N ASN A 201 -9.03 -25.36 9.73
CA ASN A 201 -9.08 -25.61 11.17
C ASN A 201 -8.23 -24.59 11.95
N ALA A 202 -7.98 -23.42 11.39
CA ALA A 202 -7.15 -22.42 12.03
C ALA A 202 -7.78 -21.92 13.35
N ASN A 203 -6.91 -21.71 14.33
CA ASN A 203 -7.33 -21.06 15.56
C ASN A 203 -7.59 -19.56 15.26
N PRO A 204 -8.77 -19.01 15.61
CA PRO A 204 -9.06 -17.58 15.40
C PRO A 204 -7.97 -16.63 15.91
N VAL A 205 -7.23 -16.97 16.97
CA VAL A 205 -6.10 -16.17 17.48
C VAL A 205 -4.99 -15.97 16.44
N GLU A 206 -4.87 -16.86 15.47
CA GLU A 206 -3.90 -16.75 14.37
C GLU A 206 -4.24 -15.63 13.36
N TYR A 207 -5.40 -14.98 13.52
CA TYR A 207 -5.90 -13.89 12.67
C TYR A 207 -6.16 -12.61 13.43
N GLU A 208 -5.63 -12.47 14.65
CA GLU A 208 -5.67 -11.20 15.38
C GLU A 208 -4.78 -10.14 14.73
N MET A 209 -5.27 -8.92 14.75
CA MET A 209 -4.49 -7.73 14.42
C MET A 209 -4.31 -6.85 15.64
N TYR A 210 -3.19 -6.18 15.70
CA TYR A 210 -2.84 -5.24 16.76
C TYR A 210 -2.56 -3.87 16.14
N TRP A 211 -3.14 -2.81 16.68
CA TRP A 211 -2.72 -1.46 16.35
C TRP A 211 -1.33 -1.23 16.92
N VAL A 212 -0.35 -1.03 16.05
CA VAL A 212 1.06 -0.77 16.40
C VAL A 212 1.24 0.70 16.76
N GLU A 213 0.47 1.57 16.09
CA GLU A 213 0.36 3.00 16.35
C GLU A 213 -1.07 3.35 16.77
N PRO A 214 -1.48 2.96 18.01
CA PRO A 214 -2.88 3.07 18.44
C PRO A 214 -3.40 4.50 18.53
N ASP A 215 -2.51 5.49 18.68
CA ASP A 215 -2.85 6.91 18.72
C ASP A 215 -2.94 7.54 17.32
N SER A 216 -2.70 6.77 16.26
CA SER A 216 -2.79 7.26 14.89
C SER A 216 -4.21 7.74 14.58
N PRO A 217 -4.37 8.89 13.88
CA PRO A 217 -5.68 9.35 13.39
C PRO A 217 -6.41 8.29 12.55
N VAL A 218 -5.67 7.38 11.89
CA VAL A 218 -6.24 6.25 11.15
C VAL A 218 -7.16 5.37 11.98
N PHE A 219 -6.96 5.30 13.29
CA PHE A 219 -7.80 4.50 14.19
C PHE A 219 -8.73 5.33 15.09
N ASN A 220 -8.63 6.67 15.02
CA ASN A 220 -9.30 7.55 15.99
C ASN A 220 -10.06 8.72 15.37
N THR A 221 -9.95 8.97 14.04
CA THR A 221 -10.51 10.17 13.43
C THR A 221 -11.05 9.91 12.02
N PRO A 222 -12.32 10.18 11.72
CA PRO A 222 -13.31 10.70 12.65
C PRO A 222 -13.88 9.68 13.64
N ASN A 223 -13.65 8.37 13.39
CA ASN A 223 -14.22 7.28 14.16
C ASN A 223 -13.17 6.61 15.03
N GLN A 224 -13.54 6.18 16.22
CA GLN A 224 -12.69 5.33 17.03
C GLN A 224 -12.92 3.86 16.66
N VAL A 225 -11.88 3.19 16.19
CA VAL A 225 -11.91 1.79 15.75
C VAL A 225 -10.97 0.95 16.62
N ASP A 226 -11.52 -0.04 17.30
CA ASP A 226 -10.74 -0.98 18.11
C ASP A 226 -9.99 -1.99 17.23
N SER A 227 -8.86 -2.49 17.74
CA SER A 227 -8.08 -3.51 17.04
C SER A 227 -8.88 -4.81 16.84
N PHE A 228 -8.68 -5.46 15.71
CA PHE A 228 -9.44 -6.63 15.31
C PHE A 228 -8.96 -7.88 16.04
N ARG A 229 -9.75 -8.33 17.01
CA ARG A 229 -9.49 -9.49 17.85
C ARG A 229 -10.32 -10.68 17.39
N ALA A 230 -9.73 -11.85 17.37
CA ALA A 230 -10.34 -13.10 16.95
C ALA A 230 -11.68 -13.42 17.64
N SER A 231 -11.85 -13.02 18.90
CA SER A 231 -13.11 -13.20 19.65
C SER A 231 -14.26 -12.32 19.17
N SER A 232 -14.01 -11.40 18.28
CA SER A 232 -14.95 -10.36 17.86
C SER A 232 -15.41 -10.50 16.41
N TYR A 233 -14.79 -11.39 15.63
CA TYR A 233 -15.00 -11.47 14.18
C TYR A 233 -15.35 -12.87 13.73
N ASP A 234 -16.27 -12.94 12.76
CA ASP A 234 -16.49 -14.14 11.98
C ASP A 234 -15.36 -14.25 10.95
N VAL A 235 -14.34 -15.00 11.31
CA VAL A 235 -13.21 -15.25 10.43
C VAL A 235 -13.66 -16.13 9.27
N TRP A 236 -13.43 -15.71 8.06
CA TRP A 236 -13.73 -16.46 6.85
C TRP A 236 -13.08 -17.85 6.88
N GLN A 237 -13.80 -18.87 6.46
CA GLN A 237 -13.36 -20.27 6.57
C GLN A 237 -12.50 -20.68 5.37
N GLY A 238 -11.18 -20.75 5.59
CA GLY A 238 -10.21 -21.24 4.62
C GLY A 238 -9.85 -20.24 3.52
N GLY A 239 -8.73 -20.46 2.89
CA GLY A 239 -8.21 -19.63 1.80
C GLY A 239 -7.10 -18.70 2.21
N ASP A 240 -7.01 -17.58 1.53
CA ASP A 240 -6.03 -16.53 1.73
C ASP A 240 -6.61 -15.47 2.68
N ALA A 241 -5.87 -15.10 3.72
CA ALA A 241 -6.29 -14.03 4.63
C ALA A 241 -5.69 -12.68 4.24
N GLY A 242 -4.64 -12.72 3.44
CA GLY A 242 -3.87 -11.56 3.01
C GLY A 242 -2.37 -11.83 3.00
N ASP A 243 -1.60 -10.78 3.11
CA ASP A 243 -0.14 -10.84 3.08
C ASP A 243 0.49 -10.06 4.22
N PHE A 244 1.56 -10.59 4.79
CA PHE A 244 2.41 -9.82 5.66
C PHE A 244 3.46 -9.06 4.85
N ILE A 245 3.67 -7.81 5.25
CA ILE A 245 4.73 -6.98 4.69
C ILE A 245 5.80 -6.68 5.75
N ASN A 246 7.01 -6.37 5.27
CA ASN A 246 8.06 -5.74 6.05
C ASN A 246 8.50 -4.43 5.41
N LEU A 247 9.04 -3.54 6.23
CA LEU A 247 9.66 -2.31 5.75
C LEU A 247 11.11 -2.58 5.35
N THR A 248 11.53 -2.01 4.23
CA THR A 248 12.93 -2.06 3.80
C THR A 248 13.80 -1.13 4.66
N GLU A 249 15.09 -1.40 4.72
CA GLU A 249 16.04 -0.54 5.46
C GLU A 249 16.00 0.90 4.93
N GLY A 250 15.87 1.87 5.83
CA GLY A 250 15.77 3.29 5.49
C GLY A 250 14.40 3.74 4.98
N SER A 251 13.39 2.87 4.99
CA SER A 251 12.02 3.27 4.68
C SER A 251 11.52 4.35 5.65
N HIS A 252 10.76 5.32 5.10
CA HIS A 252 10.02 6.31 5.88
C HIS A 252 8.56 5.91 6.12
N SER A 253 8.18 4.70 5.70
CA SER A 253 6.84 4.17 5.93
C SER A 253 6.64 3.72 7.37
N VAL A 254 5.39 3.66 7.79
CA VAL A 254 5.00 3.28 9.15
C VAL A 254 4.02 2.12 9.09
N ILE A 255 4.34 1.01 9.76
CA ILE A 255 3.36 -0.04 10.01
C ILE A 255 2.40 0.46 11.09
N LEU A 256 1.14 0.67 10.73
CA LEU A 256 0.07 1.11 11.62
C LEU A 256 -0.57 -0.06 12.36
N ALA A 257 -0.74 -1.18 11.67
CA ALA A 257 -1.27 -2.42 12.23
C ALA A 257 -0.43 -3.63 11.81
N SER A 258 -0.28 -4.60 12.69
CA SER A 258 0.43 -5.85 12.42
C SER A 258 -0.25 -7.04 13.07
N HIS A 259 0.10 -8.26 12.60
CA HIS A 259 -0.33 -9.50 13.23
C HIS A 259 0.39 -9.77 14.56
N ILE A 260 1.60 -9.26 14.73
CA ILE A 260 2.39 -9.42 15.95
C ILE A 260 2.38 -8.11 16.75
N ARG A 261 2.06 -8.21 18.04
CA ARG A 261 2.04 -7.04 18.91
C ARG A 261 3.38 -6.31 18.88
N ASP A 262 3.31 -4.98 18.70
CA ASP A 262 4.47 -4.08 18.73
C ASP A 262 5.50 -4.29 17.59
N ALA A 263 5.15 -5.07 16.55
CA ALA A 263 6.01 -5.27 15.38
C ALA A 263 5.94 -4.06 14.44
N LYS A 264 6.97 -3.23 14.47
CA LYS A 264 7.05 -1.96 13.71
C LYS A 264 7.79 -2.07 12.37
N GLN A 265 8.38 -3.20 12.07
CA GLN A 265 9.20 -3.39 10.88
C GLN A 265 8.77 -4.58 10.02
N ASP A 266 7.99 -5.50 10.59
CA ASP A 266 7.57 -6.74 9.97
C ASP A 266 6.14 -7.14 10.38
N TYR A 267 5.59 -8.18 9.75
CA TYR A 267 4.22 -8.65 9.96
C TYR A 267 3.16 -7.56 9.80
N GLY A 268 3.46 -6.51 9.01
CA GLY A 268 2.56 -5.40 8.76
C GLY A 268 1.33 -5.82 7.94
N LEU A 269 0.20 -5.21 8.26
CA LEU A 269 -1.11 -5.44 7.64
C LEU A 269 -1.77 -4.13 7.18
N ILE A 270 -1.48 -3.03 7.86
CA ILE A 270 -1.85 -1.68 7.44
C ILE A 270 -0.59 -0.84 7.52
N THR A 271 -0.27 -0.19 6.42
CA THR A 271 0.94 0.64 6.31
C THR A 271 0.60 2.00 5.73
N SER A 272 1.20 3.04 6.30
CA SER A 272 1.16 4.39 5.77
C SER A 272 2.52 4.73 5.16
N CYS A 273 2.55 5.36 3.98
CA CYS A 273 3.77 5.85 3.34
C CYS A 273 3.56 7.22 2.69
N LEU A 274 4.64 7.80 2.16
CA LEU A 274 4.63 9.09 1.48
C LEU A 274 3.94 10.19 2.30
N ASP A 275 4.42 10.37 3.53
CA ASP A 275 3.92 11.37 4.48
C ASP A 275 2.41 11.22 4.80
N GLY A 276 1.91 9.99 4.83
CA GLY A 276 0.52 9.68 5.16
C GLY A 276 -0.46 9.78 3.99
N ARG A 277 -0.02 10.19 2.82
CA ARG A 277 -0.89 10.27 1.62
C ARG A 277 -1.28 8.90 1.05
N VAL A 278 -0.58 7.87 1.43
CA VAL A 278 -0.82 6.50 0.96
C VAL A 278 -1.11 5.59 2.15
N ILE A 279 -2.20 4.86 2.06
CA ILE A 279 -2.55 3.75 2.95
C ILE A 279 -2.61 2.47 2.12
N LEU A 280 -1.88 1.46 2.54
CA LEU A 280 -1.94 0.11 1.99
C LEU A 280 -2.45 -0.85 3.06
N GLN A 281 -3.56 -1.53 2.77
CA GLN A 281 -4.11 -2.64 3.55
C GLN A 281 -3.82 -3.94 2.80
N THR A 282 -3.32 -4.96 3.49
CA THR A 282 -2.92 -6.24 2.88
C THR A 282 -3.74 -7.43 3.38
N PHE A 283 -4.95 -7.20 3.82
CA PHE A 283 -5.94 -8.22 4.19
C PHE A 283 -7.31 -7.86 3.60
N SER A 284 -8.20 -8.85 3.50
CA SER A 284 -9.56 -8.64 3.00
C SER A 284 -10.44 -7.99 4.08
N SER A 285 -11.09 -6.87 3.76
CA SER A 285 -12.01 -6.18 4.65
C SER A 285 -13.18 -7.06 5.08
N HIS A 286 -13.67 -7.95 4.20
CA HIS A 286 -14.79 -8.84 4.51
C HIS A 286 -14.45 -9.93 5.51
N ASP A 287 -13.18 -10.21 5.73
CA ASP A 287 -12.74 -11.18 6.73
C ASP A 287 -12.90 -10.69 8.16
N TYR A 288 -13.02 -9.38 8.34
CA TYR A 288 -13.07 -8.72 9.63
C TYR A 288 -14.37 -7.92 9.82
N SER A 289 -15.46 -8.37 9.22
CA SER A 289 -16.75 -7.73 9.41
C SER A 289 -17.36 -8.06 10.78
N ARG A 290 -17.68 -7.03 11.53
CA ARG A 290 -18.44 -7.09 12.79
C ARG A 290 -19.51 -6.01 12.76
N ASN A 291 -20.55 -6.15 13.59
CA ASN A 291 -21.63 -5.17 13.67
C ASN A 291 -22.22 -4.79 12.29
N ASN A 292 -22.46 -5.79 11.45
CA ASN A 292 -22.83 -5.58 10.03
C ASN A 292 -21.77 -4.80 9.23
N GLY A 293 -20.51 -4.93 9.60
CA GLY A 293 -19.38 -4.29 8.95
C GLY A 293 -19.16 -2.82 9.37
N GLN A 294 -19.80 -2.33 10.42
CA GLN A 294 -19.66 -0.94 10.83
C GLN A 294 -18.21 -0.57 11.18
N ASP A 295 -17.52 -1.39 11.97
CA ASP A 295 -16.11 -1.12 12.33
C ASP A 295 -15.20 -1.00 11.09
N MET A 296 -15.51 -1.77 10.05
CA MET A 296 -14.76 -1.71 8.79
C MET A 296 -15.12 -0.47 7.96
N MET A 297 -16.40 -0.07 7.93
CA MET A 297 -16.82 1.18 7.29
C MET A 297 -16.17 2.38 7.97
N ASP A 298 -16.14 2.39 9.30
CA ASP A 298 -15.49 3.44 10.11
C ASP A 298 -13.97 3.50 9.82
N LEU A 299 -13.31 2.34 9.66
CA LEU A 299 -11.91 2.29 9.31
C LEU A 299 -11.64 2.83 7.90
N TRP A 300 -12.49 2.49 6.92
CA TRP A 300 -12.38 3.04 5.57
C TRP A 300 -12.61 4.55 5.53
N GLU A 301 -13.58 5.05 6.29
CA GLU A 301 -13.79 6.50 6.45
C GLU A 301 -12.54 7.18 7.00
N ASN A 302 -11.95 6.61 8.05
CA ASN A 302 -10.72 7.11 8.64
C ASN A 302 -9.55 7.11 7.63
N TYR A 303 -9.38 6.04 6.84
CA TYR A 303 -8.36 5.99 5.79
C TYR A 303 -8.49 7.13 4.80
N ILE A 304 -9.71 7.35 4.31
CA ILE A 304 -10.02 8.38 3.30
C ILE A 304 -9.71 9.77 3.84
N ILE A 305 -10.24 10.09 5.04
CA ILE A 305 -10.01 11.39 5.69
C ILE A 305 -8.52 11.59 5.97
N TYR A 306 -7.83 10.58 6.48
CA TYR A 306 -6.40 10.64 6.77
C TYR A 306 -5.57 10.91 5.51
N ALA A 307 -5.79 10.15 4.44
CA ALA A 307 -5.06 10.29 3.20
C ALA A 307 -5.31 11.66 2.54
N LEU A 308 -6.56 12.14 2.48
CA LEU A 308 -6.91 13.46 1.96
C LEU A 308 -6.34 14.59 2.82
N THR A 309 -6.37 14.46 4.15
CA THR A 309 -5.78 15.46 5.04
C THR A 309 -4.30 15.64 4.74
N ASN A 310 -3.55 14.54 4.64
CA ASN A 310 -2.12 14.59 4.34
C ASN A 310 -1.85 15.06 2.89
N HIS A 311 -2.71 14.71 1.93
CA HIS A 311 -2.62 15.22 0.58
C HIS A 311 -2.71 16.76 0.57
N PHE A 312 -3.70 17.35 1.22
CA PHE A 312 -3.89 18.80 1.22
C PHE A 312 -2.93 19.57 2.13
N MET A 313 -2.17 18.88 2.98
CA MET A 313 -1.03 19.47 3.68
C MET A 313 0.20 19.65 2.77
N VAL A 314 0.36 18.77 1.76
CA VAL A 314 1.51 18.78 0.83
C VAL A 314 1.17 19.54 -0.46
N VAL A 315 -0.07 19.45 -0.92
CA VAL A 315 -0.57 20.11 -2.15
C VAL A 315 -1.44 21.30 -1.75
N PRO A 316 -0.91 22.51 -1.72
CA PRO A 316 -1.60 23.71 -1.23
C PRO A 316 -2.77 24.17 -2.13
#